data_dd6eb4adcab4f9e7e03b87cd00666a47
#
_entry.id   dd6eb4adcab4f9e7e03b87cd00666a47
#
_cell.length_a   1.000
_cell.length_b   1.000
_cell.length_c   1.000
_cell.angle_alpha   90.00
_cell.angle_beta   90.00
_cell.angle_gamma   90.00
#
_symmetry.space_group_name_H-M   'P 1'
#
loop_
_entity.id
_entity.type
_entity.pdbx_description
1 polymer ?
#
loop_
_entity_poly.entity_id
_entity_poly.type
_entity_poly.pdbx_seq_one_letter_code
_entity_poly.pdbx_strand_id
1 'polypeptide(L)'
;IQAAILRIKLNYIDEWNTARREHAKTYNELFAGHPEIVTPTELDDTYCVYHQYTLKIPNRDNIHKMLIENGVGAMLYYPVPLHLQKVHAHLGFSKGMLPHTEKNTELVISLPMFPELTLEEQKTVASTLIDCLEKSKALA
;
A
#
# COMPACT_ATOMS: atom_id res chain seq x y z
N ILE A 1 -22.74 -20.88 1.30
CA ILE A 1 -23.07 -19.46 0.97
C ILE A 1 -21.85 -18.79 0.35
N GLN A 2 -20.67 -18.77 0.99
CA GLN A 2 -19.46 -18.12 0.46
C GLN A 2 -19.08 -18.63 -0.95
N ALA A 3 -19.09 -19.95 -1.18
CA ALA A 3 -18.77 -20.53 -2.49
C ALA A 3 -19.76 -20.08 -3.59
N ALA A 4 -21.03 -19.92 -3.27
CA ALA A 4 -22.03 -19.43 -4.21
C ALA A 4 -21.76 -17.97 -4.61
N ILE A 5 -21.38 -17.11 -3.66
CA ILE A 5 -21.00 -15.72 -3.91
C ILE A 5 -19.72 -15.66 -4.74
N LEU A 6 -18.70 -16.45 -4.39
CA LEU A 6 -17.42 -16.48 -5.11
C LEU A 6 -17.59 -16.97 -6.55
N ARG A 7 -18.48 -17.94 -6.78
CA ARG A 7 -18.80 -18.42 -8.14
C ARG A 7 -19.33 -17.31 -9.06
N ILE A 8 -20.12 -16.38 -8.51
CA ILE A 8 -20.63 -15.23 -9.26
C ILE A 8 -19.48 -14.22 -9.50
N LYS A 9 -18.73 -13.89 -8.45
CA LYS A 9 -17.62 -12.94 -8.52
C LYS A 9 -16.49 -13.38 -9.47
N LEU A 10 -16.27 -14.67 -9.59
CA LEU A 10 -15.23 -15.23 -10.46
C LEU A 10 -15.42 -14.85 -11.93
N ASN A 11 -16.66 -14.61 -12.37
CA ASN A 11 -16.95 -14.18 -13.74
C ASN A 11 -16.41 -12.76 -14.06
N TYR A 12 -16.10 -11.97 -13.04
CA TYR A 12 -15.65 -10.58 -13.16
C TYR A 12 -14.19 -10.38 -12.75
N ILE A 13 -13.49 -11.45 -12.33
CA ILE A 13 -12.17 -11.31 -11.70
C ILE A 13 -11.12 -10.71 -12.66
N ASP A 14 -11.16 -11.06 -13.93
CA ASP A 14 -10.20 -10.57 -14.92
C ASP A 14 -10.44 -9.08 -15.23
N GLU A 15 -11.70 -8.66 -15.32
CA GLU A 15 -12.08 -7.25 -15.47
C GLU A 15 -11.62 -6.44 -14.24
N TRP A 16 -11.86 -6.93 -13.03
CA TRP A 16 -11.43 -6.28 -11.80
C TRP A 16 -9.91 -6.20 -11.66
N ASN A 17 -9.19 -7.24 -12.07
CA ASN A 17 -7.73 -7.22 -12.06
C ASN A 17 -7.17 -6.22 -13.08
N THR A 18 -7.78 -6.13 -14.26
CA THR A 18 -7.43 -5.14 -15.28
C THR A 18 -7.64 -3.72 -14.75
N ALA A 19 -8.79 -3.44 -14.13
CA ALA A 19 -9.07 -2.14 -13.54
C ALA A 19 -8.05 -1.76 -12.46
N ARG A 20 -7.70 -2.69 -11.54
CA ARG A 20 -6.65 -2.42 -10.53
C ARG A 20 -5.28 -2.14 -11.14
N ARG A 21 -4.92 -2.79 -12.24
CA ARG A 21 -3.66 -2.52 -12.94
C ARG A 21 -3.63 -1.12 -13.54
N GLU A 22 -4.73 -0.67 -14.16
CA GLU A 22 -4.86 0.70 -14.66
C GLU A 22 -4.78 1.72 -13.52
N HIS A 23 -5.43 1.45 -12.39
CA HIS A 23 -5.33 2.31 -11.21
C HIS A 23 -3.90 2.36 -10.65
N ALA A 24 -3.18 1.24 -10.62
CA ALA A 24 -1.78 1.20 -10.19
C ALA A 24 -0.88 2.04 -11.11
N LYS A 25 -1.10 1.98 -12.43
CA LYS A 25 -0.41 2.82 -13.41
C LYS A 25 -0.69 4.31 -13.15
N THR A 26 -1.95 4.67 -12.95
CA THR A 26 -2.36 6.04 -12.61
C THR A 26 -1.68 6.55 -11.33
N TYR A 27 -1.63 5.75 -10.28
CA TYR A 27 -0.91 6.12 -9.06
C TYR A 27 0.59 6.30 -9.31
N ASN A 28 1.23 5.42 -10.10
CA ASN A 28 2.64 5.56 -10.46
C ASN A 28 2.90 6.89 -11.20
N GLU A 29 2.00 7.29 -12.11
CA GLU A 29 2.08 8.56 -12.83
C GLU A 29 1.90 9.76 -11.90
N LEU A 30 0.93 9.70 -10.97
CA LEU A 30 0.67 10.76 -10.00
C LEU A 30 1.84 10.98 -9.03
N PHE A 31 2.62 9.94 -8.72
CA PHE A 31 3.77 10.01 -7.83
C PHE A 31 5.12 10.18 -8.53
N ALA A 32 5.18 10.22 -9.85
CA ALA A 32 6.43 10.24 -10.63
C ALA A 32 7.38 11.41 -10.31
N GLY A 33 6.88 12.52 -9.79
CA GLY A 33 7.70 13.70 -9.40
C GLY A 33 8.18 13.69 -7.94
N HIS A 34 7.89 12.64 -7.16
CA HIS A 34 8.11 12.61 -5.71
C HIS A 34 9.09 11.49 -5.32
N PRO A 35 10.42 11.77 -5.31
CA PRO A 35 11.46 10.75 -5.09
C PRO A 35 11.40 10.09 -3.70
N GLU A 36 10.74 10.69 -2.72
CA GLU A 36 10.50 10.13 -1.39
C GLU A 36 9.39 9.06 -1.37
N ILE A 37 8.57 8.99 -2.42
CA ILE A 37 7.52 7.97 -2.57
C ILE A 37 8.08 6.85 -3.46
N VAL A 38 8.33 5.69 -2.88
CA VAL A 38 8.79 4.53 -3.65
C VAL A 38 7.58 3.67 -3.99
N THR A 39 7.14 3.72 -5.24
CA THR A 39 6.02 2.94 -5.76
C THR A 39 6.40 1.47 -5.96
N PRO A 40 5.43 0.54 -5.96
CA PRO A 40 5.70 -0.88 -6.23
C PRO A 40 6.21 -1.07 -7.66
N THR A 41 7.23 -1.92 -7.81
CA THR A 41 7.81 -2.29 -9.12
C THR A 41 7.28 -3.66 -9.53
N GLU A 42 6.73 -3.77 -10.73
CA GLU A 42 6.41 -5.04 -11.36
C GLU A 42 7.62 -5.51 -12.18
N LEU A 43 8.00 -6.78 -12.04
CA LEU A 43 9.07 -7.37 -12.84
C LEU A 43 8.55 -7.79 -14.22
N ASP A 44 9.40 -7.78 -15.23
CA ASP A 44 9.03 -8.02 -16.64
C ASP A 44 8.35 -9.38 -16.87
N ASP A 45 8.67 -10.39 -16.06
CA ASP A 45 8.15 -11.76 -16.15
C ASP A 45 6.98 -12.03 -15.20
N THR A 46 6.40 -10.98 -14.57
CA THR A 46 5.31 -11.10 -13.60
C THR A 46 4.05 -10.40 -14.06
N TYR A 47 2.90 -10.85 -13.54
CA TYR A 47 1.61 -10.20 -13.71
C TYR A 47 1.02 -9.88 -12.34
N CYS A 48 1.26 -8.66 -11.86
CA CYS A 48 0.74 -8.20 -10.59
C CYS A 48 -0.72 -7.76 -10.71
N VAL A 49 -1.60 -8.31 -9.90
CA VAL A 49 -3.05 -7.97 -9.90
C VAL A 49 -3.39 -6.81 -8.96
N TYR A 50 -2.39 -6.27 -8.26
CA TYR A 50 -2.53 -5.14 -7.33
C TYR A 50 -3.73 -5.25 -6.38
N HIS A 51 -3.84 -6.42 -5.73
CA HIS A 51 -4.82 -6.59 -4.64
C HIS A 51 -4.65 -5.50 -3.58
N GLN A 52 -3.41 -5.09 -3.35
CA GLN A 52 -3.01 -3.95 -2.55
C GLN A 52 -2.02 -3.10 -3.37
N TYR A 53 -2.13 -1.79 -3.30
CA TYR A 53 -1.15 -0.87 -3.82
C TYR A 53 -0.31 -0.34 -2.65
N THR A 54 0.83 -0.99 -2.41
CA THR A 54 1.71 -0.73 -1.28
C THR A 54 2.95 0.02 -1.73
N LEU A 55 3.16 1.21 -1.20
CA LEU A 55 4.33 2.05 -1.44
C LEU A 55 5.16 2.22 -0.16
N LYS A 56 6.35 2.81 -0.28
CA LYS A 56 7.22 3.13 0.86
C LYS A 56 7.38 4.64 0.96
N ILE A 57 7.27 5.15 2.18
CA ILE A 57 7.44 6.57 2.50
C ILE A 57 8.21 6.74 3.80
N PRO A 58 8.96 7.84 3.98
CA PRO A 58 9.54 8.20 5.27
C PRO A 58 8.44 8.62 6.24
N ASN A 59 8.74 8.56 7.54
CA ASN A 59 7.84 9.00 8.63
C ASN A 59 6.40 8.42 8.52
N ARG A 60 6.32 7.16 8.04
CA ARG A 60 5.09 6.46 7.68
C ARG A 60 3.99 6.53 8.74
N ASP A 61 4.31 6.36 10.03
CA ASP A 61 3.29 6.29 11.09
C ASP A 61 2.59 7.64 11.28
N ASN A 62 3.34 8.74 11.23
CA ASN A 62 2.77 10.08 11.30
C ASN A 62 1.92 10.39 10.06
N ILE A 63 2.43 10.07 8.87
CA ILE A 63 1.70 10.29 7.61
C ILE A 63 0.45 9.43 7.55
N HIS A 64 0.49 8.18 8.00
CA HIS A 64 -0.69 7.32 8.10
C HIS A 64 -1.78 7.97 8.96
N LYS A 65 -1.41 8.50 10.15
CA LYS A 65 -2.34 9.21 11.01
C LYS A 65 -2.95 10.42 10.31
N MET A 66 -2.13 11.24 9.66
CA MET A 66 -2.60 12.41 8.92
C MET A 66 -3.53 12.04 7.76
N LEU A 67 -3.26 10.96 7.03
CA LEU A 67 -4.14 10.45 5.97
C LEU A 67 -5.52 10.08 6.50
N ILE A 68 -5.57 9.32 7.61
CA ILE A 68 -6.84 8.95 8.26
C ILE A 68 -7.61 10.18 8.73
N GLU A 69 -6.94 11.16 9.33
CA GLU A 69 -7.54 12.43 9.77
C GLU A 69 -8.12 13.25 8.60
N ASN A 70 -7.54 13.09 7.39
CA ASN A 70 -8.04 13.71 6.15
C ASN A 70 -8.98 12.80 5.34
N GLY A 71 -9.50 11.71 5.94
CA GLY A 71 -10.51 10.84 5.32
C GLY A 71 -9.97 9.83 4.30
N VAL A 72 -8.66 9.67 4.17
CA VAL A 72 -8.05 8.66 3.30
C VAL A 72 -7.86 7.36 4.06
N GLY A 73 -8.53 6.30 3.63
CA GLY A 73 -8.49 4.96 4.23
C GLY A 73 -7.21 4.18 3.92
N ALA A 74 -6.05 4.71 4.30
CA ALA A 74 -4.77 4.01 4.14
C ALA A 74 -4.60 2.91 5.20
N MET A 75 -3.88 1.82 4.84
CA MET A 75 -3.70 0.66 5.70
C MET A 75 -2.22 0.26 5.80
N LEU A 76 -1.87 -0.41 6.91
CA LEU A 76 -0.51 -0.91 7.15
C LEU A 76 -0.48 -2.45 7.06
N TYR A 77 0.11 -2.98 6.00
CA TYR A 77 0.26 -4.42 5.78
C TYR A 77 1.74 -4.80 5.68
N TYR A 78 2.45 -5.12 6.78
CA TYR A 78 1.98 -5.18 8.18
C TYR A 78 2.92 -4.36 9.07
N PRO A 79 2.45 -3.80 10.21
CA PRO A 79 3.28 -2.94 11.06
C PRO A 79 4.31 -3.69 11.90
N VAL A 80 4.14 -5.01 12.06
CA VAL A 80 5.06 -5.89 12.80
C VAL A 80 5.51 -7.01 11.90
N PRO A 81 6.85 -7.20 11.71
CA PRO A 81 7.38 -8.32 10.93
C PRO A 81 6.95 -9.66 11.52
N LEU A 82 6.60 -10.62 10.66
CA LEU A 82 6.10 -11.93 11.11
C LEU A 82 7.02 -12.61 12.11
N HIS A 83 8.33 -12.59 11.87
CA HIS A 83 9.32 -13.22 12.73
C HIS A 83 9.46 -12.57 14.12
N LEU A 84 8.96 -11.33 14.31
CA LEU A 84 8.95 -10.63 15.58
C LEU A 84 7.58 -10.68 16.27
N GLN A 85 6.59 -11.33 15.69
CA GLN A 85 5.30 -11.52 16.36
C GLN A 85 5.40 -12.50 17.51
N LYS A 86 4.73 -12.20 18.62
CA LYS A 86 4.76 -13.02 19.84
C LYS A 86 4.42 -14.49 19.63
N VAL A 87 3.50 -14.78 18.70
CA VAL A 87 3.10 -16.16 18.34
C VAL A 87 4.27 -16.98 17.77
N HIS A 88 5.26 -16.33 17.17
CA HIS A 88 6.44 -16.97 16.57
C HIS A 88 7.70 -16.93 17.45
N ALA A 89 7.60 -16.43 18.70
CA ALA A 89 8.74 -16.32 19.60
C ALA A 89 9.50 -17.64 19.84
N HIS A 90 8.77 -18.78 19.76
CA HIS A 90 9.35 -20.13 19.92
C HIS A 90 10.32 -20.51 18.79
N LEU A 91 10.33 -19.80 17.64
CA LEU A 91 11.24 -20.03 16.52
C LEU A 91 12.64 -19.42 16.72
N GLY A 92 12.85 -18.65 17.80
CA GLY A 92 14.17 -18.11 18.15
C GLY A 92 14.61 -16.91 17.30
N PHE A 93 13.73 -16.32 16.49
CA PHE A 93 14.05 -15.10 15.76
C PHE A 93 14.11 -13.90 16.71
N SER A 94 15.02 -12.97 16.42
CA SER A 94 15.19 -11.71 17.14
C SER A 94 15.34 -10.53 16.18
N LYS A 95 15.16 -9.31 16.71
CA LYS A 95 15.38 -8.08 15.93
C LYS A 95 16.80 -8.03 15.36
N GLY A 96 16.92 -7.62 14.12
CA GLY A 96 18.17 -7.53 13.37
C GLY A 96 18.48 -8.78 12.52
N MET A 97 17.77 -9.90 12.70
CA MET A 97 18.00 -11.11 11.91
C MET A 97 17.48 -11.01 10.47
N LEU A 98 16.43 -10.21 10.22
CA LEU A 98 15.86 -9.96 8.89
C LEU A 98 15.77 -8.45 8.62
N PRO A 99 16.92 -7.76 8.44
CA PRO A 99 16.99 -6.30 8.44
C PRO A 99 16.17 -5.66 7.30
N HIS A 100 16.09 -6.28 6.13
CA HIS A 100 15.29 -5.76 5.02
C HIS A 100 13.78 -5.82 5.33
N THR A 101 13.31 -6.92 5.93
CA THR A 101 11.91 -7.07 6.36
C THR A 101 11.57 -6.04 7.44
N GLU A 102 12.43 -5.93 8.43
CA GLU A 102 12.25 -4.99 9.55
C GLU A 102 12.19 -3.55 9.05
N LYS A 103 13.12 -3.13 8.19
CA LYS A 103 13.11 -1.80 7.58
C LYS A 103 11.86 -1.55 6.74
N ASN A 104 11.42 -2.53 5.94
CA ASN A 104 10.23 -2.36 5.12
C ASN A 104 8.97 -2.16 5.96
N THR A 105 8.81 -2.86 7.09
CA THR A 105 7.64 -2.68 7.96
C THR A 105 7.55 -1.29 8.59
N GLU A 106 8.64 -0.53 8.63
CA GLU A 106 8.65 0.86 9.10
C GLU A 106 8.24 1.86 8.00
N LEU A 107 8.31 1.46 6.72
CA LEU A 107 8.15 2.35 5.58
C LEU A 107 6.86 2.10 4.79
N VAL A 108 6.34 0.86 4.78
CA VAL A 108 5.23 0.48 3.89
C VAL A 108 3.88 1.03 4.34
N ILE A 109 3.11 1.50 3.35
CA ILE A 109 1.73 1.92 3.50
C ILE A 109 0.95 1.53 2.25
N SER A 110 -0.28 1.07 2.41
CA SER A 110 -1.16 0.68 1.31
C SER A 110 -2.26 1.72 1.13
N LEU A 111 -2.38 2.24 -0.07
CA LEU A 111 -3.43 3.18 -0.47
C LEU A 111 -4.70 2.45 -0.89
N PRO A 112 -5.87 3.14 -0.91
CA PRO A 112 -7.10 2.58 -1.42
C PRO A 112 -6.94 1.98 -2.82
N MET A 113 -7.36 0.72 -3.00
CA MET A 113 -7.25 0.00 -4.27
C MET A 113 -8.42 -0.97 -4.41
N PHE A 114 -9.35 -0.66 -5.31
CA PHE A 114 -10.50 -1.50 -5.66
C PHE A 114 -10.93 -1.21 -7.11
N PRO A 115 -11.64 -2.12 -7.78
CA PRO A 115 -11.92 -1.97 -9.22
C PRO A 115 -12.69 -0.71 -9.61
N GLU A 116 -13.59 -0.26 -8.75
CA GLU A 116 -14.50 0.87 -8.98
C GLU A 116 -13.89 2.23 -8.60
N LEU A 117 -12.62 2.27 -8.19
CA LEU A 117 -11.93 3.49 -7.78
C LEU A 117 -11.86 4.48 -8.96
N THR A 118 -12.40 5.67 -8.76
CA THR A 118 -12.44 6.71 -9.78
C THR A 118 -11.12 7.49 -9.87
N LEU A 119 -10.87 8.11 -11.02
CA LEU A 119 -9.69 8.97 -11.20
C LEU A 119 -9.68 10.16 -10.23
N GLU A 120 -10.83 10.74 -9.90
CA GLU A 120 -10.92 11.86 -8.96
C GLU A 120 -10.62 11.42 -7.52
N GLU A 121 -11.05 10.23 -7.12
CA GLU A 121 -10.66 9.65 -5.83
C GLU A 121 -9.16 9.36 -5.78
N GLN A 122 -8.56 8.82 -6.85
CA GLN A 122 -7.12 8.59 -6.93
C GLN A 122 -6.32 9.90 -6.82
N LYS A 123 -6.73 10.96 -7.52
CA LYS A 123 -6.11 12.29 -7.41
C LYS A 123 -6.24 12.85 -5.99
N THR A 124 -7.38 12.70 -5.35
CA THR A 124 -7.60 13.13 -3.97
C THR A 124 -6.67 12.40 -3.01
N VAL A 125 -6.58 11.07 -3.14
CA VAL A 125 -5.65 10.25 -2.33
C VAL A 125 -4.20 10.68 -2.55
N ALA A 126 -3.79 10.86 -3.80
CA ALA A 126 -2.42 11.22 -4.14
C ALA A 126 -2.06 12.63 -3.63
N SER A 127 -2.89 13.64 -3.87
CA SER A 127 -2.65 15.00 -3.40
C SER A 127 -2.61 15.06 -1.87
N THR A 128 -3.52 14.36 -1.18
CA THR A 128 -3.53 14.31 0.28
C THR A 128 -2.25 13.67 0.83
N LEU A 129 -1.74 12.60 0.21
CA LEU A 129 -0.47 11.99 0.62
C LEU A 129 0.71 12.95 0.43
N ILE A 130 0.77 13.64 -0.71
CA ILE A 130 1.83 14.62 -1.01
C ILE A 130 1.80 15.76 0.00
N ASP A 131 0.63 16.33 0.27
CA ASP A 131 0.45 17.38 1.27
C ASP A 131 0.88 16.94 2.68
N CYS A 132 0.56 15.69 3.07
CA CYS A 132 1.00 15.13 4.34
C CYS A 132 2.52 14.99 4.42
N LEU A 133 3.18 14.56 3.33
CA LEU A 133 4.63 14.48 3.25
C LEU A 133 5.29 15.86 3.39
N GLU A 134 4.79 16.87 2.71
CA GLU A 134 5.32 18.25 2.78
C GLU A 134 5.16 18.83 4.19
N LYS A 135 3.98 18.69 4.81
CA LYS A 135 3.75 19.10 6.19
C LYS A 135 4.66 18.37 7.18
N SER A 136 4.86 17.08 6.97
CA SER A 136 5.75 16.27 7.82
C SER A 136 7.20 16.72 7.75
N LYS A 137 7.70 17.19 6.58
CA LYS A 137 9.04 17.77 6.40
C LYS A 137 9.18 19.11 7.11
N ALA A 138 8.14 19.93 7.11
CA ALA A 138 8.16 21.25 7.74
C ALA A 138 8.17 21.18 9.29
N LEU A 139 7.82 20.04 9.87
CA LEU A 139 7.76 19.80 11.31
C LEU A 139 9.00 19.06 11.87
N ALA A 140 9.92 18.62 11.02
CA ALA A 140 11.14 17.87 11.38
C ALA A 140 12.37 18.78 11.41
#